data_a3ee474ad6346b1de1061ebbd3c81106
#
_entry.id   a3ee474ad6346b1de1061ebbd3c81106
#
_cell.length_a   1.000
_cell.length_b   1.000
_cell.length_c   1.000
_cell.angle_alpha   90.00
_cell.angle_beta   90.00
_cell.angle_gamma   90.00
#
_symmetry.space_group_name_H-M   'P 1'
#
loop_
_entity.id
_entity.type
_entity.pdbx_description
1 polymer ?
#
loop_
_entity_poly.entity_id
_entity_poly.type
_entity_poly.pdbx_seq_one_letter_code
_entity_poly.pdbx_strand_id
1 'polypeptide(L)'
;MNTINNARKKESKRKIEKAFMQLIQTKEINEITVTDLVKNAKINRSTFYVNYLDIYDLAKQLKDRMFQDILELYQEEAIKQKHSYDYLKLFKHIKDNQIYYKTMFKLNFDFMNYYDSHLEYDDAIKYYGTTKNIDYHIEFFKAGISAIIKKWLLNGCIESPEEMIEIINSEYKGKSLEK
;
A
#
# COMPACT_ATOMS: atom_id res chain seq x y z
N MET A 1 -21.44 25.23 10.21
CA MET A 1 -20.21 24.54 10.59
C MET A 1 -19.03 25.03 9.77
N ASN A 2 -17.89 25.33 10.39
CA ASN A 2 -16.83 26.17 9.84
C ASN A 2 -16.00 25.45 8.74
N THR A 3 -16.48 25.44 7.50
CA THR A 3 -15.90 24.81 6.32
C THR A 3 -14.49 25.30 5.98
N ILE A 4 -14.17 26.58 6.25
CA ILE A 4 -12.86 27.18 5.99
C ILE A 4 -11.79 26.60 6.93
N ASN A 5 -12.09 26.39 8.20
CA ASN A 5 -11.14 25.82 9.16
C ASN A 5 -10.85 24.34 8.84
N ASN A 6 -11.85 23.60 8.41
CA ASN A 6 -11.70 22.22 7.97
C ASN A 6 -10.85 22.11 6.69
N ALA A 7 -11.03 23.03 5.73
CA ALA A 7 -10.23 23.07 4.51
C ALA A 7 -8.75 23.38 4.82
N ARG A 8 -8.47 24.34 5.69
CA ARG A 8 -7.10 24.68 6.13
C ARG A 8 -6.44 23.49 6.87
N LYS A 9 -7.17 22.82 7.75
CA LYS A 9 -6.68 21.65 8.46
C LYS A 9 -6.34 20.52 7.49
N LYS A 10 -7.22 20.23 6.53
CA LYS A 10 -7.01 19.19 5.50
C LYS A 10 -5.78 19.51 4.64
N GLU A 11 -5.61 20.77 4.23
CA GLU A 11 -4.46 21.20 3.45
C GLU A 11 -3.14 21.11 4.24
N SER A 12 -3.15 21.50 5.52
CA SER A 12 -1.99 21.35 6.40
C SER A 12 -1.59 19.89 6.55
N LYS A 13 -2.58 19.01 6.77
CA LYS A 13 -2.36 17.56 6.88
C LYS A 13 -1.72 17.01 5.62
N ARG A 14 -2.24 17.35 4.45
CA ARG A 14 -1.70 16.95 3.14
C ARG A 14 -0.25 17.41 2.94
N LYS A 15 0.10 18.64 3.33
CA LYS A 15 1.48 19.15 3.25
C LYS A 15 2.44 18.41 4.16
N ILE A 16 2.02 18.11 5.40
CA ILE A 16 2.81 17.35 6.37
C ILE A 16 3.10 15.95 5.83
N GLU A 17 2.09 15.25 5.38
CA GLU A 17 2.21 13.89 4.88
C GLU A 17 3.07 13.81 3.62
N LYS A 18 2.90 14.75 2.69
CA LYS A 18 3.75 14.84 1.49
C LYS A 18 5.23 15.04 1.87
N ALA A 19 5.50 15.95 2.81
CA ALA A 19 6.86 16.20 3.29
C ALA A 19 7.45 14.95 3.98
N PHE A 20 6.66 14.26 4.79
CA PHE A 20 7.07 13.02 5.43
C PHE A 20 7.39 11.91 4.42
N MET A 21 6.50 11.69 3.44
CA MET A 21 6.71 10.72 2.37
C MET A 21 7.96 11.00 1.54
N GLN A 22 8.34 12.27 1.38
CA GLN A 22 9.59 12.64 0.72
C GLN A 22 10.83 12.36 1.60
N LEU A 23 10.78 12.76 2.87
CA LEU A 23 11.90 12.58 3.79
C LEU A 23 12.23 11.10 4.04
N ILE A 24 11.23 10.26 4.21
CA ILE A 24 11.43 8.83 4.48
C ILE A 24 12.01 8.06 3.28
N GLN A 25 12.02 8.63 2.07
CA GLN A 25 12.71 7.98 0.95
C GLN A 25 14.23 7.93 1.15
N THR A 26 14.80 8.89 1.89
CA THR A 26 16.24 9.05 2.06
C THR A 26 16.72 8.95 3.51
N LYS A 27 15.82 8.95 4.48
CA LYS A 27 16.10 8.86 5.92
C LYS A 27 15.36 7.69 6.54
N GLU A 28 15.89 7.14 7.61
CA GLU A 28 15.12 6.25 8.47
C GLU A 28 14.16 7.06 9.36
N ILE A 29 13.06 6.44 9.83
CA ILE A 29 12.01 7.15 10.58
C ILE A 29 12.52 7.84 11.84
N ASN A 30 13.49 7.22 12.54
CA ASN A 30 14.13 7.76 13.75
C ASN A 30 15.06 8.95 13.48
N GLU A 31 15.45 9.18 12.23
CA GLU A 31 16.28 10.31 11.80
C GLU A 31 15.43 11.52 11.36
N ILE A 32 14.12 11.31 11.16
CA ILE A 32 13.20 12.39 10.75
C ILE A 32 12.76 13.18 11.97
N THR A 33 13.11 14.47 12.00
CA THR A 33 12.68 15.38 13.07
C THR A 33 11.46 16.21 12.67
N VAL A 34 10.67 16.67 13.67
CA VAL A 34 9.58 17.61 13.42
C VAL A 34 10.12 18.89 12.78
N THR A 35 11.34 19.32 13.13
CA THR A 35 12.00 20.51 12.55
C THR A 35 12.22 20.34 11.04
N ASP A 36 12.78 19.20 10.61
CA ASP A 36 12.98 18.89 9.18
C ASP A 36 11.64 18.89 8.43
N LEU A 37 10.65 18.27 9.06
CA LEU A 37 9.34 18.09 8.46
C LEU A 37 8.60 19.41 8.26
N VAL A 38 8.54 20.29 9.28
CA VAL A 38 7.83 21.57 9.16
C VAL A 38 8.55 22.53 8.20
N LYS A 39 9.89 22.46 8.13
CA LYS A 39 10.68 23.20 7.13
C LYS A 39 10.34 22.75 5.71
N ASN A 40 10.29 21.44 5.48
CA ASN A 40 9.98 20.86 4.17
C ASN A 40 8.52 21.13 3.78
N ALA A 41 7.58 20.97 4.72
CA ALA A 41 6.16 21.23 4.52
C ALA A 41 5.80 22.72 4.41
N LYS A 42 6.75 23.63 4.74
CA LYS A 42 6.54 25.10 4.80
C LYS A 42 5.36 25.48 5.70
N ILE A 43 5.35 24.93 6.92
CA ILE A 43 4.33 25.21 7.95
C ILE A 43 5.00 25.58 9.27
N ASN A 44 4.22 26.11 10.22
CA ASN A 44 4.67 26.34 11.58
C ASN A 44 4.65 25.06 12.42
N ARG A 45 5.54 24.96 13.41
CA ARG A 45 5.61 23.84 14.33
C ARG A 45 4.29 23.59 15.10
N SER A 46 3.60 24.67 15.48
CA SER A 46 2.27 24.58 16.10
C SER A 46 1.24 23.90 15.19
N THR A 47 1.31 24.17 13.87
CA THR A 47 0.43 23.50 12.89
C THR A 47 0.67 21.98 12.83
N PHE A 48 1.91 21.54 13.00
CA PHE A 48 2.21 20.11 13.12
C PHE A 48 1.51 19.50 14.33
N TYR A 49 1.71 20.08 15.52
CA TYR A 49 1.16 19.54 16.77
C TYR A 49 -0.37 19.63 16.90
N VAL A 50 -1.03 20.45 16.09
CA VAL A 50 -2.51 20.42 15.95
C VAL A 50 -2.99 19.15 15.23
N ASN A 51 -2.12 18.51 14.41
CA ASN A 51 -2.50 17.36 13.59
C ASN A 51 -1.92 16.03 14.11
N TYR A 52 -0.72 16.04 14.70
CA TYR A 52 0.03 14.86 15.11
C TYR A 52 0.78 15.10 16.43
N LEU A 53 0.88 14.06 17.27
CA LEU A 53 1.63 14.11 18.52
C LEU A 53 3.14 14.14 18.25
N ASP A 54 3.60 13.29 17.36
CA ASP A 54 5.00 13.16 16.95
C ASP A 54 5.12 12.51 15.55
N ILE A 55 6.34 12.19 15.14
CA ILE A 55 6.62 11.55 13.84
C ILE A 55 6.04 10.12 13.77
N TYR A 56 6.01 9.39 14.88
CA TYR A 56 5.48 8.03 14.91
C TYR A 56 3.96 8.00 14.83
N ASP A 57 3.29 8.97 15.47
CA ASP A 57 1.84 9.17 15.35
C ASP A 57 1.47 9.54 13.89
N LEU A 58 2.25 10.43 13.25
CA LEU A 58 2.09 10.72 11.83
C LEU A 58 2.22 9.46 10.97
N ALA A 59 3.27 8.66 11.18
CA ALA A 59 3.51 7.43 10.43
C ALA A 59 2.37 6.42 10.63
N LYS A 60 1.87 6.28 11.86
CA LYS A 60 0.74 5.42 12.19
C LYS A 60 -0.53 5.87 11.45
N GLN A 61 -0.93 7.14 11.60
CA GLN A 61 -2.13 7.67 10.94
C GLN A 61 -2.02 7.60 9.41
N LEU A 62 -0.81 7.76 8.86
CA LEU A 62 -0.57 7.60 7.44
C LEU A 62 -0.78 6.14 7.00
N LYS A 63 -0.24 5.16 7.74
CA LYS A 63 -0.47 3.73 7.46
C LYS A 63 -1.95 3.37 7.52
N ASP A 64 -2.66 3.82 8.57
CA ASP A 64 -4.09 3.54 8.74
C ASP A 64 -4.91 4.07 7.55
N ARG A 65 -4.58 5.26 7.05
CA ARG A 65 -5.23 5.82 5.87
C ARG A 65 -4.86 5.07 4.60
N MET A 66 -3.59 4.73 4.41
CA MET A 66 -3.11 3.94 3.29
C MET A 66 -3.85 2.61 3.18
N PHE A 67 -4.14 2.00 4.32
CA PHE A 67 -4.95 0.81 4.39
C PHE A 67 -6.40 1.05 3.94
N GLN A 68 -7.02 2.14 4.41
CA GLN A 68 -8.38 2.50 4.00
C GLN A 68 -8.47 2.77 2.49
N ASP A 69 -7.49 3.47 1.92
CA ASP A 69 -7.45 3.75 0.47
C ASP A 69 -7.40 2.44 -0.36
N ILE A 70 -6.69 1.41 0.13
CA ILE A 70 -6.66 0.09 -0.53
C ILE A 70 -7.99 -0.64 -0.38
N LEU A 71 -8.62 -0.59 0.80
CA LEU A 71 -9.95 -1.17 0.99
C LEU A 71 -11.00 -0.50 0.08
N GLU A 72 -10.95 0.83 -0.03
CA GLU A 72 -11.83 1.59 -0.92
C GLU A 72 -11.63 1.20 -2.39
N LEU A 73 -10.40 0.86 -2.81
CA LEU A 73 -10.11 0.41 -4.17
C LEU A 73 -10.93 -0.83 -4.57
N TYR A 74 -11.24 -1.71 -3.60
CA TYR A 74 -11.97 -2.96 -3.82
C TYR A 74 -13.38 -2.97 -3.21
N GLN A 75 -13.89 -1.81 -2.77
CA GLN A 75 -15.18 -1.72 -2.07
C GLN A 75 -16.36 -2.23 -2.91
N GLU A 76 -16.35 -1.96 -4.21
CA GLU A 76 -17.45 -2.41 -5.10
C GLU A 76 -17.47 -3.94 -5.24
N GLU A 77 -16.31 -4.56 -5.31
CA GLU A 77 -16.14 -6.02 -5.40
C GLU A 77 -16.61 -6.67 -4.09
N ALA A 78 -16.22 -6.10 -2.95
CA ALA A 78 -16.63 -6.58 -1.64
C ALA A 78 -18.17 -6.53 -1.46
N ILE A 79 -18.82 -5.43 -1.90
CA ILE A 79 -20.29 -5.30 -1.85
C ILE A 79 -20.97 -6.34 -2.73
N LYS A 80 -20.40 -6.66 -3.90
CA LYS A 80 -20.96 -7.64 -4.84
C LYS A 80 -20.63 -9.09 -4.49
N GLN A 81 -19.92 -9.32 -3.37
CA GLN A 81 -19.37 -10.63 -2.97
C GLN A 81 -18.60 -11.31 -4.14
N LYS A 82 -18.03 -10.51 -5.03
CA LYS A 82 -17.16 -10.96 -6.10
C LYS A 82 -15.74 -10.70 -5.66
N HIS A 83 -15.06 -11.76 -5.23
CA HIS A 83 -13.63 -11.70 -5.03
C HIS A 83 -12.95 -11.56 -6.39
N SER A 84 -12.68 -10.33 -6.80
CA SER A 84 -11.89 -10.12 -7.98
C SER A 84 -10.44 -9.96 -7.55
N TYR A 85 -9.63 -10.93 -7.94
CA TYR A 85 -8.17 -10.78 -7.98
C TYR A 85 -7.80 -9.84 -9.13
N ASP A 86 -8.44 -8.68 -9.20
CA ASP A 86 -8.10 -7.68 -10.21
C ASP A 86 -6.83 -6.94 -9.83
N TYR A 87 -5.71 -7.68 -9.91
CA TYR A 87 -4.38 -7.11 -9.71
C TYR A 87 -4.09 -5.98 -10.68
N LEU A 88 -4.75 -5.93 -11.84
CA LEU A 88 -4.58 -4.82 -12.79
C LEU A 88 -4.98 -3.49 -12.14
N LYS A 89 -6.08 -3.47 -11.41
CA LYS A 89 -6.55 -2.30 -10.66
C LYS A 89 -5.52 -1.86 -9.62
N LEU A 90 -4.95 -2.82 -8.88
CA LEU A 90 -3.89 -2.57 -7.91
C LEU A 90 -2.62 -2.03 -8.59
N PHE A 91 -2.15 -2.65 -9.66
CA PHE A 91 -0.95 -2.20 -10.36
C PHE A 91 -1.11 -0.81 -10.96
N LYS A 92 -2.29 -0.47 -11.52
CA LYS A 92 -2.60 0.89 -11.97
C LYS A 92 -2.53 1.88 -10.80
N HIS A 93 -3.16 1.56 -9.68
CA HIS A 93 -3.14 2.41 -8.50
C HIS A 93 -1.70 2.58 -7.95
N ILE A 94 -0.88 1.52 -7.94
CA ILE A 94 0.52 1.60 -7.53
C ILE A 94 1.32 2.51 -8.46
N LYS A 95 1.16 2.36 -9.78
CA LYS A 95 1.88 3.17 -10.79
C LYS A 95 1.59 4.66 -10.63
N ASP A 96 0.34 5.01 -10.35
CA ASP A 96 -0.10 6.40 -10.15
C ASP A 96 0.33 6.97 -8.79
N ASN A 97 0.62 6.10 -7.80
CA ASN A 97 0.89 6.49 -6.42
C ASN A 97 2.23 5.95 -5.89
N GLN A 98 3.28 5.91 -6.70
CA GLN A 98 4.56 5.25 -6.38
C GLN A 98 5.17 5.68 -5.05
N ILE A 99 5.23 6.98 -4.74
CA ILE A 99 5.82 7.49 -3.49
C ILE A 99 5.06 6.99 -2.26
N TYR A 100 3.76 6.82 -2.39
CA TYR A 100 2.87 6.30 -1.39
C TYR A 100 3.24 4.85 -1.03
N TYR A 101 3.33 3.96 -2.03
CA TYR A 101 3.69 2.56 -1.83
C TYR A 101 5.16 2.38 -1.41
N LYS A 102 6.10 3.19 -1.93
CA LYS A 102 7.48 3.22 -1.43
C LYS A 102 7.54 3.56 0.06
N THR A 103 6.69 4.50 0.51
CA THR A 103 6.57 4.85 1.92
C THR A 103 6.05 3.68 2.76
N MET A 104 5.05 2.93 2.26
CA MET A 104 4.55 1.73 2.95
C MET A 104 5.68 0.72 3.20
N PHE A 105 6.46 0.39 2.16
CA PHE A 105 7.59 -0.53 2.30
C PHE A 105 8.67 0.00 3.26
N LYS A 106 8.97 1.30 3.23
CA LYS A 106 9.90 1.93 4.18
C LYS A 106 9.40 1.89 5.64
N LEU A 107 8.11 1.93 5.84
CA LEU A 107 7.46 1.79 7.15
C LEU A 107 7.25 0.33 7.57
N ASN A 108 7.82 -0.64 6.83
CA ASN A 108 7.61 -2.08 7.03
C ASN A 108 6.11 -2.45 7.07
N PHE A 109 5.31 -1.78 6.25
CA PHE A 109 3.90 -2.07 6.11
C PHE A 109 3.68 -2.98 4.92
N ASP A 110 3.42 -4.26 5.20
CA ASP A 110 3.05 -5.22 4.19
C ASP A 110 1.52 -5.23 4.00
N PHE A 111 1.08 -4.51 2.98
CA PHE A 111 -0.34 -4.41 2.66
C PHE A 111 -0.92 -5.73 2.15
N MET A 112 -0.10 -6.65 1.66
CA MET A 112 -0.57 -7.98 1.25
C MET A 112 -1.06 -8.79 2.46
N ASN A 113 -0.42 -8.65 3.62
CA ASN A 113 -0.89 -9.28 4.85
C ASN A 113 -2.24 -8.74 5.33
N TYR A 114 -2.54 -7.47 5.04
CA TYR A 114 -3.85 -6.88 5.37
C TYR A 114 -4.94 -7.26 4.36
N TYR A 115 -4.58 -7.42 3.11
CA TYR A 115 -5.50 -7.88 2.07
C TYR A 115 -6.01 -9.29 2.33
N ASP A 116 -5.20 -10.10 3.00
CA ASP A 116 -5.44 -11.51 3.30
C ASP A 116 -6.54 -11.78 4.36
N SER A 117 -6.84 -10.84 5.23
CA SER A 117 -7.94 -11.03 6.18
C SER A 117 -9.30 -11.23 5.49
N HIS A 118 -9.35 -11.03 4.17
CA HIS A 118 -10.53 -11.16 3.31
C HIS A 118 -10.32 -12.13 2.14
N LEU A 119 -9.13 -12.76 2.00
CA LEU A 119 -8.93 -13.91 1.12
C LEU A 119 -9.67 -15.08 1.74
N GLU A 120 -10.84 -15.40 1.19
CA GLU A 120 -11.52 -16.61 1.60
C GLU A 120 -10.65 -17.80 1.23
N TYR A 121 -10.34 -18.63 2.21
CA TYR A 121 -9.65 -19.91 2.06
C TYR A 121 -10.21 -20.73 0.88
N ASP A 122 -11.51 -20.64 0.67
CA ASP A 122 -12.22 -21.31 -0.40
C ASP A 122 -11.73 -20.91 -1.81
N ASP A 123 -11.37 -19.65 -2.02
CA ASP A 123 -10.86 -19.19 -3.31
C ASP A 123 -9.42 -19.67 -3.56
N ALA A 124 -8.59 -19.71 -2.53
CA ALA A 124 -7.27 -20.29 -2.62
C ALA A 124 -7.34 -21.80 -2.89
N ILE A 125 -8.20 -22.54 -2.18
CA ILE A 125 -8.44 -23.96 -2.41
C ILE A 125 -8.91 -24.21 -3.85
N LYS A 126 -9.84 -23.40 -4.32
CA LYS A 126 -10.36 -23.49 -5.69
C LYS A 126 -9.28 -23.24 -6.74
N TYR A 127 -8.40 -22.27 -6.48
CA TYR A 127 -7.31 -21.95 -7.38
C TYR A 127 -6.23 -23.04 -7.41
N TYR A 128 -5.79 -23.51 -6.25
CA TYR A 128 -4.74 -24.52 -6.12
C TYR A 128 -5.25 -25.97 -6.30
N GLY A 129 -6.56 -26.17 -6.25
CA GLY A 129 -7.18 -27.50 -6.38
C GLY A 129 -6.88 -28.44 -5.22
N THR A 130 -6.44 -27.94 -4.08
CA THR A 130 -6.07 -28.73 -2.91
C THR A 130 -6.28 -27.95 -1.62
N THR A 131 -6.60 -28.68 -0.53
CA THR A 131 -6.60 -28.15 0.84
C THR A 131 -5.30 -28.45 1.57
N LYS A 132 -4.47 -29.35 1.01
CA LYS A 132 -3.25 -29.80 1.68
C LYS A 132 -2.21 -28.67 1.66
N ASN A 133 -1.79 -28.27 2.84
CA ASN A 133 -0.77 -27.21 3.03
C ASN A 133 -1.14 -25.87 2.39
N ILE A 134 -2.43 -25.55 2.28
CA ILE A 134 -2.92 -24.35 1.60
C ILE A 134 -2.32 -23.06 2.17
N ASP A 135 -2.06 -23.01 3.49
CA ASP A 135 -1.41 -21.86 4.15
C ASP A 135 -0.06 -21.51 3.53
N TYR A 136 0.77 -22.53 3.24
CA TYR A 136 2.08 -22.31 2.61
C TYR A 136 1.95 -21.80 1.17
N HIS A 137 0.94 -22.24 0.45
CA HIS A 137 0.66 -21.74 -0.90
C HIS A 137 0.23 -20.26 -0.87
N ILE A 138 -0.62 -19.90 0.08
CA ILE A 138 -1.08 -18.52 0.30
C ILE A 138 0.12 -17.63 0.67
N GLU A 139 0.93 -18.03 1.65
CA GLU A 139 2.11 -17.27 2.07
C GLU A 139 3.14 -17.12 0.93
N PHE A 140 3.38 -18.17 0.15
CA PHE A 140 4.28 -18.11 -1.01
C PHE A 140 3.78 -17.09 -2.05
N PHE A 141 2.48 -17.12 -2.33
CA PHE A 141 1.86 -16.19 -3.26
C PHE A 141 1.99 -14.73 -2.79
N LYS A 142 1.63 -14.44 -1.54
CA LYS A 142 1.73 -13.10 -0.96
C LYS A 142 3.17 -12.58 -0.98
N ALA A 143 4.11 -13.39 -0.54
CA ALA A 143 5.51 -13.03 -0.52
C ALA A 143 6.03 -12.73 -1.95
N GLY A 144 5.63 -13.55 -2.93
CA GLY A 144 5.97 -13.36 -4.34
C GLY A 144 5.43 -12.06 -4.90
N ILE A 145 4.14 -11.78 -4.71
CA ILE A 145 3.50 -10.53 -5.16
C ILE A 145 4.14 -9.31 -4.48
N SER A 146 4.34 -9.37 -3.17
CA SER A 146 4.98 -8.28 -2.42
C SER A 146 6.39 -7.99 -2.94
N ALA A 147 7.19 -9.03 -3.21
CA ALA A 147 8.54 -8.91 -3.75
C ALA A 147 8.54 -8.30 -5.17
N ILE A 148 7.63 -8.75 -6.05
CA ILE A 148 7.48 -8.23 -7.42
C ILE A 148 7.10 -6.75 -7.39
N ILE A 149 6.11 -6.36 -6.59
CA ILE A 149 5.69 -4.96 -6.44
C ILE A 149 6.85 -4.10 -5.94
N LYS A 150 7.57 -4.57 -4.91
CA LYS A 150 8.73 -3.85 -4.38
C LYS A 150 9.81 -3.65 -5.46
N LYS A 151 10.12 -4.69 -6.24
CA LYS A 151 11.09 -4.62 -7.33
C LYS A 151 10.64 -3.63 -8.40
N TRP A 152 9.39 -3.69 -8.82
CA TRP A 152 8.82 -2.81 -9.82
C TRP A 152 8.86 -1.34 -9.39
N LEU A 153 8.50 -1.04 -8.13
CA LEU A 153 8.58 0.30 -7.55
C LEU A 153 10.02 0.83 -7.49
N LEU A 154 11.00 -0.03 -7.14
CA LEU A 154 12.42 0.34 -7.12
C LEU A 154 12.94 0.67 -8.52
N ASN A 155 12.44 -0.01 -9.53
CA ASN A 155 12.76 0.25 -10.94
C ASN A 155 11.96 1.43 -11.54
N GLY A 156 11.11 2.11 -10.77
CA GLY A 156 10.33 3.26 -11.23
C GLY A 156 9.08 2.91 -12.02
N CYS A 157 8.56 1.70 -11.88
CA CYS A 157 7.36 1.19 -12.57
C CYS A 157 7.46 1.35 -14.11
N ILE A 158 8.61 0.92 -14.68
CA ILE A 158 8.88 1.04 -16.13
C ILE A 158 7.86 0.23 -16.91
N GLU A 159 7.67 -1.02 -16.53
CA GLU A 159 6.70 -1.93 -17.16
C GLU A 159 5.28 -1.37 -16.99
N SER A 160 4.39 -1.67 -17.90
CA SER A 160 2.97 -1.34 -17.76
C SER A 160 2.29 -2.23 -16.71
N PRO A 161 1.17 -1.80 -16.12
CA PRO A 161 0.36 -2.66 -15.25
C PRO A 161 -0.07 -3.95 -15.93
N GLU A 162 -0.36 -3.90 -17.22
CA GLU A 162 -0.74 -5.05 -18.04
C GLU A 162 0.40 -6.05 -18.17
N GLU A 163 1.64 -5.59 -18.44
CA GLU A 163 2.85 -6.44 -18.48
C GLU A 163 3.12 -7.07 -17.12
N MET A 164 2.89 -6.35 -16.02
CA MET A 164 3.05 -6.91 -14.66
C MET A 164 2.07 -8.08 -14.41
N ILE A 165 0.84 -7.98 -14.94
CA ILE A 165 -0.15 -9.08 -14.86
C ILE A 165 0.32 -10.28 -15.70
N GLU A 166 0.88 -10.06 -16.87
CA GLU A 166 1.42 -11.13 -17.72
C GLU A 166 2.56 -11.87 -17.01
N ILE A 167 3.49 -11.14 -16.36
CA ILE A 167 4.57 -11.72 -15.56
C ILE A 167 4.00 -12.62 -14.46
N ILE A 168 3.05 -12.12 -13.66
CA ILE A 168 2.43 -12.90 -12.59
C ILE A 168 1.75 -14.15 -13.15
N ASN A 169 0.96 -13.98 -14.21
CA ASN A 169 0.24 -15.10 -14.82
C ASN A 169 1.21 -16.18 -15.37
N SER A 170 2.36 -15.78 -15.90
CA SER A 170 3.36 -16.72 -16.42
C SER A 170 3.97 -17.58 -15.31
N GLU A 171 4.19 -16.99 -14.12
CA GLU A 171 4.71 -17.73 -12.97
C GLU A 171 3.72 -18.78 -12.42
N TYR A 172 2.41 -18.55 -12.63
CA TYR A 172 1.37 -19.43 -12.10
C TYR A 172 0.80 -20.42 -13.14
N LYS A 173 0.68 -20.03 -14.42
CA LYS A 173 0.17 -20.91 -15.48
C LYS A 173 1.09 -22.06 -15.84
N GLY A 174 2.39 -21.94 -15.58
CA GLY A 174 3.37 -22.99 -15.88
C GLY A 174 3.42 -24.16 -14.89
N LYS A 175 2.60 -24.13 -13.85
CA LYS A 175 2.61 -25.15 -12.75
C LYS A 175 1.42 -26.09 -12.71
N SER A 176 0.64 -26.20 -13.79
CA SER A 176 -0.16 -27.42 -13.93
C SER A 176 0.84 -28.56 -14.15
N LEU A 177 1.18 -29.22 -13.02
CA LEU A 177 1.90 -30.49 -13.06
C LEU A 177 1.13 -31.41 -14.01
N GLU A 178 1.72 -31.70 -15.16
CA GLU A 178 1.30 -32.83 -15.96
C GLU A 178 1.26 -34.04 -15.03
N LYS A 179 0.06 -34.61 -14.89
CA LYS A 179 -0.15 -35.85 -14.18
C LYS A 179 0.27 -37.03 -15.07
#